data_d2be130da80025f1c4cd7cfaa6b4f34f
#
_entry.id   d2be130da80025f1c4cd7cfaa6b4f34f
#
_cell.length_a   1.000
_cell.length_b   1.000
_cell.length_c   1.000
_cell.angle_alpha   90.00
_cell.angle_beta   90.00
_cell.angle_gamma   90.00
#
_symmetry.space_group_name_H-M   'P 1'
#
loop_
_entity.id
_entity.type
_entity.pdbx_description
1 polymer ?
#
loop_
_entity_poly.entity_id
_entity_poly.type
_entity_poly.pdbx_seq_one_letter_code
_entity_poly.pdbx_strand_id
1 'polypeptide(L)'
;MAGRILRSHEGSIATITIANPGKLNAVDLGMWQQLEATMLALSDDPAVRCVIVRGEGDEAFAAGGDLEEFLTARDTVDKAMHYHRCVGRALKSIGDCPHPTIAAIRGPCIGGGLEIAAQCDLRLA
;
A
#
# COMPACT_ATOMS: atom_id res chain seq x y z
N MET A 1 3.34 -2.18 17.90
CA MET A 1 4.03 -1.32 16.93
C MET A 1 3.10 -1.02 15.76
N ALA A 2 3.00 0.24 15.36
CA ALA A 2 2.15 0.62 14.24
C ALA A 2 2.71 0.07 12.91
N GLY A 3 1.83 -0.12 11.93
CA GLY A 3 2.24 -0.49 10.60
C GLY A 3 2.96 0.64 9.87
N ARG A 4 3.67 0.31 8.83
CA ARG A 4 4.46 1.28 8.06
C ARG A 4 4.66 0.82 6.63
N ILE A 5 4.94 1.79 5.78
CA ILE A 5 5.35 1.57 4.41
C ILE A 5 6.86 1.79 4.33
N LEU A 6 7.58 0.78 3.90
CA LEU A 6 9.03 0.84 3.74
C LEU A 6 9.37 1.04 2.27
N ARG A 7 10.48 1.69 2.02
CA ARG A 7 10.95 1.97 0.66
C ARG A 7 12.41 1.60 0.53
N SER A 8 12.76 0.91 -0.54
CA SER A 8 14.14 0.58 -0.86
C SER A 8 14.37 0.71 -2.35
N HIS A 9 15.64 0.81 -2.75
CA HIS A 9 16.04 0.92 -4.14
C HIS A 9 17.16 -0.07 -4.44
N GLU A 10 17.09 -0.65 -5.62
CA GLU A 10 18.17 -1.43 -6.19
C GLU A 10 18.33 -0.99 -7.64
N GLY A 11 19.30 -0.09 -7.89
CA GLY A 11 19.43 0.55 -9.19
C GLY A 11 18.21 1.41 -9.51
N SER A 12 17.58 1.16 -10.65
CA SER A 12 16.37 1.87 -11.08
C SER A 12 15.06 1.22 -10.61
N ILE A 13 15.16 0.15 -9.82
CA ILE A 13 13.99 -0.53 -9.28
C ILE A 13 13.75 -0.05 -7.85
N ALA A 14 12.57 0.51 -7.60
CA ALA A 14 12.11 0.87 -6.26
C ALA A 14 11.19 -0.22 -5.74
N THR A 15 11.32 -0.57 -4.47
CA THR A 15 10.44 -1.53 -3.81
C THR A 15 9.72 -0.85 -2.67
N ILE A 16 8.40 -0.98 -2.66
CA ILE A 16 7.54 -0.57 -1.55
C ILE A 16 7.15 -1.83 -0.79
N THR A 17 7.40 -1.83 0.52
CA THR A 17 7.08 -2.96 1.38
C THR A 17 6.00 -2.56 2.37
N ILE A 18 4.90 -3.29 2.37
CA ILE A 18 3.78 -3.12 3.32
C ILE A 18 4.14 -3.92 4.57
N ALA A 19 4.31 -3.26 5.70
CA ALA A 19 4.76 -3.90 6.92
C ALA A 19 3.83 -3.57 8.09
N ASN A 20 3.14 -4.58 8.62
CA ASN A 20 2.37 -4.46 9.84
C ASN A 20 2.51 -5.76 10.63
N PRO A 21 3.58 -5.89 11.44
CA PRO A 21 3.90 -7.11 12.15
C PRO A 21 2.77 -7.56 13.08
N GLY A 22 2.45 -8.85 13.04
CA GLY A 22 1.40 -9.44 13.88
C GLY A 22 -0.01 -9.23 13.34
N LYS A 23 -0.17 -8.54 12.19
CA LYS A 23 -1.49 -8.26 11.60
C LYS A 23 -1.57 -8.67 10.12
N LEU A 24 -0.70 -9.57 9.67
CA LEU A 24 -0.64 -10.03 8.29
C LEU A 24 -0.58 -8.87 7.29
N ASN A 25 0.17 -7.84 7.62
CA ASN A 25 0.34 -6.63 6.81
C ASN A 25 -0.97 -5.89 6.53
N ALA A 26 -1.94 -5.95 7.45
CA ALA A 26 -3.17 -5.16 7.35
C ALA A 26 -2.82 -3.67 7.29
N VAL A 27 -3.56 -2.92 6.48
CA VAL A 27 -3.24 -1.52 6.18
C VAL A 27 -4.06 -0.59 7.08
N ASP A 28 -3.38 0.17 7.93
CA ASP A 28 -4.01 1.21 8.75
C ASP A 28 -4.03 2.56 8.03
N LEU A 29 -4.70 3.54 8.62
CA LEU A 29 -4.85 4.87 8.02
C LEU A 29 -3.48 5.52 7.75
N GLY A 30 -2.58 5.45 8.71
CA GLY A 30 -1.22 6.01 8.55
C GLY A 30 -0.47 5.35 7.40
N MET A 31 -0.66 4.05 7.21
CA MET A 31 -0.04 3.33 6.10
C MET A 31 -0.62 3.78 4.75
N TRP A 32 -1.93 3.99 4.65
CA TRP A 32 -2.53 4.54 3.43
C TRP A 32 -1.93 5.90 3.08
N GLN A 33 -1.76 6.76 4.08
CA GLN A 33 -1.16 8.09 3.88
C GLN A 33 0.30 7.99 3.47
N GLN A 34 1.06 7.09 4.09
CA GLN A 34 2.47 6.84 3.74
C GLN A 34 2.59 6.28 2.32
N LEU A 35 1.68 5.40 1.94
CA LEU A 35 1.67 4.80 0.59
C LEU A 35 1.48 5.87 -0.47
N GLU A 36 0.52 6.78 -0.28
CA GLU A 36 0.32 7.89 -1.19
C GLU A 36 1.58 8.74 -1.31
N ALA A 37 2.13 9.17 -0.18
CA ALA A 37 3.32 10.03 -0.17
C ALA A 37 4.51 9.36 -0.87
N THR A 38 4.71 8.06 -0.62
CA THR A 38 5.80 7.30 -1.23
C THR A 38 5.60 7.16 -2.73
N MET A 39 4.38 6.83 -3.17
CA MET A 39 4.07 6.68 -4.60
C MET A 39 4.24 8.00 -5.36
N LEU A 40 3.79 9.11 -4.77
CA LEU A 40 3.95 10.42 -5.41
C LEU A 40 5.42 10.79 -5.57
N ALA A 41 6.24 10.52 -4.54
CA ALA A 41 7.69 10.78 -4.61
C ALA A 41 8.35 9.91 -5.69
N LEU A 42 8.00 8.62 -5.78
CA LEU A 42 8.56 7.73 -6.80
C LEU A 42 8.10 8.11 -8.20
N SER A 43 6.87 8.57 -8.35
CA SER A 43 6.33 9.00 -9.66
C SER A 43 7.08 10.21 -10.22
N ASP A 44 7.60 11.07 -9.36
CA ASP A 44 8.37 12.26 -9.75
C ASP A 44 9.87 11.98 -9.89
N ASP A 45 10.33 10.77 -9.59
CA ASP A 45 11.75 10.42 -9.64
C ASP A 45 12.12 9.85 -11.02
N PRO A 46 12.88 10.59 -11.84
CA PRO A 46 13.24 10.12 -13.18
C PRO A 46 14.24 8.96 -13.17
N ALA A 47 14.88 8.69 -12.04
CA ALA A 47 15.81 7.57 -11.91
C ALA A 47 15.08 6.24 -11.71
N VAL A 48 13.80 6.26 -11.34
CA VAL A 48 12.99 5.05 -11.15
C VAL A 48 12.43 4.60 -12.48
N ARG A 49 12.55 3.31 -12.78
CA ARG A 49 12.02 2.69 -13.99
C ARG A 49 10.98 1.61 -13.72
N CYS A 50 10.89 1.15 -12.49
CA CYS A 50 9.93 0.14 -12.10
C CYS A 50 9.69 0.23 -10.60
N VAL A 51 8.45 0.01 -10.17
CA VAL A 51 8.08 -0.02 -8.75
C VAL A 51 7.49 -1.40 -8.44
N ILE A 52 8.09 -2.08 -7.47
CA ILE A 52 7.57 -3.35 -6.96
C ILE A 52 6.85 -3.06 -5.65
N VAL A 53 5.65 -3.59 -5.49
CA VAL A 53 4.89 -3.51 -4.24
C VAL A 53 4.78 -4.91 -3.67
N ARG A 54 5.17 -5.09 -2.41
CA ARG A 54 5.15 -6.38 -1.75
C ARG A 54 4.77 -6.24 -0.28
N GLY A 55 4.37 -7.35 0.33
CA GLY A 55 4.24 -7.43 1.78
C GLY A 55 5.57 -7.82 2.41
N GLU A 56 5.82 -7.38 3.64
CA GLU A 56 6.99 -7.81 4.39
C GLU A 56 6.85 -9.29 4.75
N GLY A 57 7.96 -10.03 4.67
CA GLY A 57 8.00 -11.45 4.98
C GLY A 57 7.33 -12.29 3.89
N ASP A 58 6.98 -13.53 4.26
CA ASP A 58 6.43 -14.51 3.33
C ASP A 58 4.98 -14.90 3.66
N GLU A 59 4.41 -14.35 4.73
CA GLU A 59 3.10 -14.78 5.22
C GLU A 59 1.92 -14.15 4.51
N ALA A 60 2.05 -12.88 4.11
CA ALA A 60 0.94 -12.15 3.49
C ALA A 60 1.44 -11.01 2.62
N PHE A 61 0.70 -10.70 1.58
CA PHE A 61 0.84 -9.43 0.85
C PHE A 61 0.23 -8.32 1.70
N ALA A 62 -1.08 -8.33 1.90
CA ALA A 62 -1.80 -7.49 2.84
C ALA A 62 -3.19 -8.09 3.09
N ALA A 63 -3.56 -8.25 4.34
CA ALA A 63 -4.80 -8.94 4.73
C ALA A 63 -6.00 -8.00 4.89
N GLY A 64 -5.97 -6.84 4.23
CA GLY A 64 -7.09 -5.90 4.25
C GLY A 64 -6.84 -4.71 5.16
N GLY A 65 -7.91 -4.06 5.61
CA GLY A 65 -7.83 -2.95 6.55
C GLY A 65 -7.58 -3.45 7.97
N ASP A 66 -7.03 -2.57 8.80
CA ASP A 66 -6.82 -2.88 10.21
C ASP A 66 -8.16 -2.81 10.96
N LEU A 67 -8.70 -3.97 11.33
CA LEU A 67 -10.02 -4.06 11.96
C LEU A 67 -10.08 -3.36 13.33
N GLU A 68 -8.98 -3.33 14.07
CA GLU A 68 -8.92 -2.63 15.36
C GLU A 68 -9.12 -1.13 15.18
N GLU A 69 -8.66 -0.59 14.06
CA GLU A 69 -8.78 0.82 13.74
C GLU A 69 -10.21 1.24 13.38
N PHE A 70 -11.04 0.32 12.91
CA PHE A 70 -12.41 0.64 12.50
C PHE A 70 -13.24 1.22 13.65
N LEU A 71 -12.97 0.80 14.88
CA LEU A 71 -13.71 1.26 16.04
C LEU A 71 -13.40 2.72 16.41
N THR A 72 -12.30 3.28 15.94
CA THR A 72 -11.87 4.63 16.25
C THR A 72 -11.75 5.52 15.01
N ALA A 73 -11.17 5.03 13.94
CA ALA A 73 -10.92 5.82 12.73
C ALA A 73 -12.15 6.00 11.85
N ARG A 74 -13.21 5.23 12.10
CA ARG A 74 -14.46 5.25 11.33
C ARG A 74 -15.71 5.37 12.19
N ASP A 75 -15.57 5.87 13.42
CA ASP A 75 -16.68 5.91 14.37
C ASP A 75 -17.63 7.11 14.16
N THR A 76 -17.28 8.05 13.29
CA THR A 76 -18.14 9.15 12.87
C THR A 76 -18.18 9.23 11.35
N VAL A 77 -19.22 9.91 10.82
CA VAL A 77 -19.35 10.12 9.36
C VAL A 77 -18.13 10.87 8.82
N ASP A 78 -17.70 11.93 9.51
CA ASP A 78 -16.55 12.74 9.06
C ASP A 78 -15.27 11.92 9.04
N LYS A 79 -15.02 11.12 10.06
CA LYS A 79 -13.85 10.24 10.12
C LYS A 79 -13.89 9.16 9.05
N ALA A 80 -15.06 8.55 8.83
CA ALA A 80 -15.24 7.54 7.81
C ALA A 80 -15.00 8.11 6.42
N MET A 81 -15.48 9.32 6.14
CA MET A 81 -15.26 9.98 4.85
C MET A 81 -13.78 10.35 4.66
N HIS A 82 -13.12 10.83 5.72
CA HIS A 82 -11.69 11.13 5.68
C HIS A 82 -10.88 9.87 5.38
N TYR A 83 -11.18 8.76 6.06
CA TYR A 83 -10.53 7.47 5.82
C TYR A 83 -10.71 7.05 4.37
N HIS A 84 -11.94 7.08 3.88
CA HIS A 84 -12.26 6.71 2.50
C HIS A 84 -11.50 7.56 1.48
N ARG A 85 -11.38 8.87 1.71
CA ARG A 85 -10.60 9.76 0.83
C ARG A 85 -9.11 9.40 0.84
N CYS A 86 -8.56 9.07 2.00
CA CYS A 86 -7.15 8.67 2.10
C CYS A 86 -6.87 7.38 1.33
N VAL A 87 -7.76 6.40 1.45
CA VAL A 87 -7.68 5.15 0.67
C VAL A 87 -7.73 5.45 -0.82
N GLY A 88 -8.72 6.24 -1.25
CA GLY A 88 -8.90 6.59 -2.65
C GLY A 88 -7.68 7.30 -3.25
N ARG A 89 -7.09 8.24 -2.49
CA ARG A 89 -5.88 8.95 -2.95
C ARG A 89 -4.67 8.03 -3.06
N ALA A 90 -4.50 7.13 -2.11
CA ALA A 90 -3.40 6.17 -2.15
C ALA A 90 -3.53 5.24 -3.36
N LEU A 91 -4.72 4.70 -3.61
CA LEU A 91 -4.98 3.84 -4.76
C LEU A 91 -4.78 4.60 -6.07
N LYS A 92 -5.28 5.82 -6.17
CA LYS A 92 -5.10 6.65 -7.36
C LYS A 92 -3.61 6.93 -7.62
N SER A 93 -2.81 7.17 -6.58
CA SER A 93 -1.38 7.41 -6.75
C SER A 93 -0.64 6.23 -7.37
N ILE A 94 -1.10 5.01 -7.12
CA ILE A 94 -0.55 3.81 -7.76
C ILE A 94 -0.98 3.76 -9.23
N GLY A 95 -2.27 3.93 -9.49
CA GLY A 95 -2.80 3.86 -10.85
C GLY A 95 -2.25 4.94 -11.78
N ASP A 96 -1.96 6.13 -11.24
CA ASP A 96 -1.44 7.27 -12.01
C ASP A 96 0.10 7.26 -12.14
N CYS A 97 0.79 6.32 -11.50
CA CYS A 97 2.25 6.26 -11.57
C CYS A 97 2.72 6.04 -13.01
N PRO A 98 3.64 6.89 -13.53
CA PRO A 98 4.13 6.75 -14.90
C PRO A 98 5.11 5.59 -15.09
N HIS A 99 5.64 5.05 -13.99
CA HIS A 99 6.52 3.88 -14.04
C HIS A 99 5.70 2.60 -13.97
N PRO A 100 6.14 1.50 -14.62
CA PRO A 100 5.50 0.20 -14.44
C PRO A 100 5.46 -0.20 -12.97
N THR A 101 4.30 -0.68 -12.50
CA THR A 101 4.09 -1.14 -11.15
C THR A 101 3.79 -2.64 -11.15
N ILE A 102 4.43 -3.38 -10.25
CA ILE A 102 4.29 -4.83 -10.13
C ILE A 102 3.93 -5.17 -8.69
N ALA A 103 2.79 -5.83 -8.50
CA ALA A 103 2.44 -6.40 -7.20
C ALA A 103 3.04 -7.80 -7.12
N ALA A 104 3.98 -7.99 -6.20
CA ALA A 104 4.56 -9.30 -5.90
C ALA A 104 3.80 -9.90 -4.73
N ILE A 105 2.90 -10.84 -5.03
CA ILE A 105 1.90 -11.33 -4.08
C ILE A 105 2.33 -12.68 -3.51
N ARG A 106 2.37 -12.76 -2.18
CA ARG A 106 2.54 -14.02 -1.44
C ARG A 106 1.51 -14.06 -0.33
N GLY A 107 0.78 -15.17 -0.22
CA GLY A 107 -0.23 -15.35 0.81
C GLY A 107 -1.43 -14.43 0.65
N PRO A 108 -2.17 -14.16 1.74
CA PRO A 108 -3.39 -13.37 1.68
C PRO A 108 -3.23 -12.01 1.02
N CYS A 109 -4.16 -11.71 0.11
CA CYS A 109 -4.25 -10.46 -0.62
C CYS A 109 -5.74 -10.13 -0.69
N ILE A 110 -6.26 -9.48 0.35
CA ILE A 110 -7.69 -9.36 0.64
C ILE A 110 -8.05 -7.90 0.85
N GLY A 111 -9.27 -7.49 0.48
CA GLY A 111 -9.78 -6.15 0.74
C GLY A 111 -8.84 -5.07 0.24
N GLY A 112 -8.34 -4.21 1.13
CA GLY A 112 -7.39 -3.16 0.79
C GLY A 112 -6.12 -3.68 0.12
N GLY A 113 -5.64 -4.86 0.52
CA GLY A 113 -4.50 -5.52 -0.14
C GLY A 113 -4.81 -5.85 -1.60
N LEU A 114 -6.00 -6.40 -1.85
CA LEU A 114 -6.44 -6.68 -3.21
C LEU A 114 -6.62 -5.40 -4.03
N GLU A 115 -7.14 -4.34 -3.41
CA GLU A 115 -7.28 -3.04 -4.08
C GLU A 115 -5.94 -2.48 -4.49
N ILE A 116 -4.91 -2.56 -3.63
CA ILE A 116 -3.55 -2.15 -3.96
C ILE A 116 -3.02 -2.95 -5.15
N ALA A 117 -3.13 -4.28 -5.09
CA ALA A 117 -2.65 -5.15 -6.16
C ALA A 117 -3.37 -4.88 -7.48
N ALA A 118 -4.68 -4.60 -7.42
CA ALA A 118 -5.48 -4.32 -8.61
C ALA A 118 -5.09 -3.01 -9.30
N GLN A 119 -4.55 -2.04 -8.57
CA GLN A 119 -4.08 -0.78 -9.16
C GLN A 119 -2.73 -0.91 -9.83
N CYS A 120 -1.96 -1.93 -9.52
CA CYS A 120 -0.67 -2.16 -10.18
C CYS A 120 -0.88 -2.63 -11.62
N ASP A 121 0.11 -2.35 -12.49
CA ASP A 121 0.04 -2.75 -13.89
C ASP A 121 0.10 -4.27 -14.06
N LEU A 122 0.95 -4.93 -13.27
CA LEU A 122 1.13 -6.38 -13.30
C LEU A 122 1.00 -6.97 -11.90
N ARG A 123 0.56 -8.21 -11.84
CA ARG A 123 0.43 -8.98 -10.61
C ARG A 123 1.11 -10.32 -10.80
N LEU A 124 2.03 -10.64 -9.88
CA LEU A 124 2.70 -11.94 -9.83
C LEU A 124 2.35 -12.59 -8.49
N ALA A 125 1.84 -13.80 -8.56
CA ALA A 125 1.44 -14.56 -7.37
C ALA A 125 2.23 -15.87 -7.26
#